data_9dbf780168ae358f356adec84a6dba0c
#
_entry.id   9dbf780168ae358f356adec84a6dba0c
#
_cell.length_a   1.000
_cell.length_b   1.000
_cell.length_c   1.000
_cell.angle_alpha   90.00
_cell.angle_beta   90.00
_cell.angle_gamma   90.00
#
_symmetry.space_group_name_H-M   'P 1'
#
loop_
_entity.id
_entity.type
_entity.pdbx_description
1 polymer ?
#
loop_
_entity_poly.entity_id
_entity_poly.type
_entity_poly.pdbx_seq_one_letter_code
_entity_poly.pdbx_strand_id
1 'polypeptide(L)'
;RAALQQLSREHHGALVLTQRIAKARDVAALARLLETVPATFRRELEPHFRAEEESLLPRLAAAGEGDLVRRTLADHRELRILAAEIAAGDGSRLQTFGAALSAHVRFEERELFVTAEAVLPAEYLDDAGPAPATDPSTTPTER
;
A
#
# COMPACT_ATOMS: atom_id res chain seq x y z
N ARG A 1 -11.89 10.07 8.34
CA ARG A 1 -12.97 9.41 7.60
C ARG A 1 -12.70 7.92 7.46
N ALA A 2 -13.74 7.08 7.51
CA ALA A 2 -13.59 5.64 7.65
C ALA A 2 -12.76 4.99 6.53
N ALA A 3 -13.02 5.35 5.27
CA ALA A 3 -12.30 4.77 4.13
C ALA A 3 -10.81 5.08 4.17
N LEU A 4 -10.46 6.33 4.44
CA LEU A 4 -9.06 6.76 4.52
C LEU A 4 -8.38 6.30 5.81
N GLN A 5 -9.12 6.21 6.91
CA GLN A 5 -8.59 5.70 8.16
C GLN A 5 -8.14 4.25 8.05
N GLN A 6 -8.90 3.43 7.32
CA GLN A 6 -8.51 2.03 7.08
C GLN A 6 -7.18 1.97 6.31
N LEU A 7 -7.06 2.74 5.23
CA LEU A 7 -5.83 2.80 4.45
C LEU A 7 -4.66 3.35 5.28
N SER A 8 -4.92 4.37 6.09
CA SER A 8 -3.90 4.97 6.95
C SER A 8 -3.43 3.99 8.04
N ARG A 9 -4.33 3.20 8.62
CA ARG A 9 -3.95 2.17 9.59
C ARG A 9 -3.06 1.10 8.97
N GLU A 10 -3.32 0.74 7.72
CA GLU A 10 -2.49 -0.23 6.99
C GLU A 10 -1.07 0.30 6.75
N HIS A 11 -0.91 1.62 6.68
CA HIS A 11 0.41 2.25 6.60
C HIS A 11 1.28 1.99 7.82
N HIS A 12 0.70 1.76 8.99
CA HIS A 12 1.48 1.46 10.19
C HIS A 12 2.35 0.20 10.00
N GLY A 13 1.79 -0.87 9.46
CA GLY A 13 2.55 -2.09 9.16
C GLY A 13 3.65 -1.86 8.13
N ALA A 14 3.36 -1.05 7.11
CA ALA A 14 4.36 -0.68 6.10
C ALA A 14 5.54 0.08 6.73
N LEU A 15 5.25 1.05 7.61
CA LEU A 15 6.30 1.84 8.28
C LEU A 15 7.13 0.97 9.24
N VAL A 16 6.52 0.02 9.94
CA VAL A 16 7.26 -0.94 10.77
C VAL A 16 8.25 -1.73 9.91
N LEU A 17 7.81 -2.19 8.75
CA LEU A 17 8.67 -2.92 7.82
C LEU A 17 9.84 -2.05 7.33
N THR A 18 9.59 -0.79 6.99
CA THR A 18 10.66 0.12 6.56
C THR A 18 11.70 0.35 7.66
N GLN A 19 11.25 0.43 8.91
CA GLN A 19 12.18 0.56 10.05
C GLN A 19 13.03 -0.68 10.25
N ARG A 20 12.46 -1.86 10.11
CA ARG A 20 13.20 -3.13 10.21
C ARG A 20 14.26 -3.21 9.11
N ILE A 21 13.93 -2.81 7.90
CA ILE A 21 14.88 -2.76 6.79
C ILE A 21 16.02 -1.79 7.10
N ALA A 22 15.68 -0.58 7.56
CA ALA A 22 16.69 0.46 7.85
C ALA A 22 17.65 0.05 8.96
N LYS A 23 17.20 -0.76 9.92
CA LYS A 23 17.99 -1.19 11.07
C LYS A 23 18.79 -2.48 10.83
N ALA A 24 18.51 -3.20 9.77
CA ALA A 24 19.19 -4.47 9.50
C ALA A 24 20.65 -4.22 9.08
N ARG A 25 21.58 -4.76 9.84
CA ARG A 25 23.02 -4.54 9.65
C ARG A 25 23.78 -5.83 9.41
N ASP A 26 23.32 -6.96 9.92
CA ASP A 26 24.03 -8.21 9.81
C ASP A 26 23.41 -9.14 8.77
N VAL A 27 24.19 -10.15 8.38
CA VAL A 27 23.79 -11.11 7.33
C VAL A 27 22.54 -11.86 7.72
N ALA A 28 22.39 -12.22 9.00
CA ALA A 28 21.20 -12.98 9.46
C ALA A 28 19.93 -12.13 9.36
N ALA A 29 19.99 -10.86 9.75
CA ALA A 29 18.84 -9.94 9.63
C ALA A 29 18.47 -9.72 8.17
N LEU A 30 19.45 -9.52 7.29
CA LEU A 30 19.20 -9.35 5.85
C LEU A 30 18.61 -10.61 5.24
N ALA A 31 19.10 -11.80 5.61
CA ALA A 31 18.56 -13.06 5.13
C ALA A 31 17.10 -13.24 5.52
N ARG A 32 16.73 -12.86 6.74
CA ARG A 32 15.33 -12.91 7.19
C ARG A 32 14.43 -11.96 6.38
N LEU A 33 14.94 -10.77 6.06
CA LEU A 33 14.19 -9.79 5.28
C LEU A 33 13.95 -10.23 3.84
N LEU A 34 14.87 -11.02 3.26
CA LEU A 34 14.65 -11.59 1.91
C LEU A 34 13.41 -12.49 1.85
N GLU A 35 13.03 -13.09 2.97
CA GLU A 35 11.79 -13.88 3.07
C GLU A 35 10.62 -13.04 3.57
N THR A 36 10.85 -12.19 4.56
CA THR A 36 9.81 -11.39 5.22
C THR A 36 9.21 -10.35 4.27
N VAL A 37 10.05 -9.65 3.49
CA VAL A 37 9.57 -8.56 2.62
C VAL A 37 8.63 -9.09 1.54
N PRO A 38 8.98 -10.14 0.76
CA PRO A 38 8.04 -10.66 -0.23
C PRO A 38 6.75 -11.20 0.39
N ALA A 39 6.82 -11.87 1.54
CA ALA A 39 5.65 -12.42 2.20
C ALA A 39 4.71 -11.31 2.70
N THR A 40 5.26 -10.27 3.32
CA THR A 40 4.49 -9.11 3.78
C THR A 40 3.90 -8.35 2.59
N PHE A 41 4.67 -8.22 1.52
CA PHE A 41 4.18 -7.55 0.31
C PHE A 41 2.94 -8.25 -0.24
N ARG A 42 2.97 -9.56 -0.42
CA ARG A 42 1.83 -10.33 -0.94
C ARG A 42 0.63 -10.28 -0.01
N ARG A 43 0.86 -10.37 1.30
CA ARG A 43 -0.22 -10.48 2.29
C ARG A 43 -0.85 -9.16 2.64
N GLU A 44 -0.07 -8.07 2.69
CA GLU A 44 -0.53 -6.79 3.21
C GLU A 44 -0.45 -5.64 2.21
N LEU A 45 0.68 -5.50 1.52
CA LEU A 45 0.91 -4.33 0.66
C LEU A 45 0.18 -4.42 -0.68
N GLU A 46 0.23 -5.56 -1.33
CA GLU A 46 -0.48 -5.74 -2.61
C GLU A 46 -1.99 -5.58 -2.47
N PRO A 47 -2.65 -6.17 -1.45
CA PRO A 47 -4.08 -5.90 -1.24
C PRO A 47 -4.39 -4.43 -0.96
N HIS A 48 -3.52 -3.74 -0.21
CA HIS A 48 -3.64 -2.31 0.06
C HIS A 48 -3.58 -1.49 -1.24
N PHE A 49 -2.60 -1.77 -2.09
CA PHE A 49 -2.46 -1.10 -3.39
C PHE A 49 -3.67 -1.34 -4.28
N ARG A 50 -4.18 -2.57 -4.31
CA ARG A 50 -5.37 -2.90 -5.11
C ARG A 50 -6.61 -2.18 -4.61
N ALA A 51 -6.78 -2.07 -3.30
CA ALA A 51 -7.90 -1.33 -2.73
C ALA A 51 -7.87 0.13 -3.18
N GLU A 52 -6.69 0.76 -3.17
CA GLU A 52 -6.53 2.12 -3.66
C GLU A 52 -6.83 2.22 -5.16
N GLU A 53 -6.28 1.30 -5.95
CA GLU A 53 -6.43 1.30 -7.41
C GLU A 53 -7.86 1.03 -7.86
N GLU A 54 -8.60 0.22 -7.14
CA GLU A 54 -9.97 -0.15 -7.51
C GLU A 54 -11.02 0.82 -7.01
N SER A 55 -10.73 1.58 -5.96
CA SER A 55 -11.73 2.43 -5.30
C SER A 55 -11.32 3.90 -5.28
N LEU A 56 -10.23 4.23 -4.60
CA LEU A 56 -9.82 5.62 -4.37
C LEU A 56 -9.36 6.33 -5.65
N LEU A 57 -8.46 5.70 -6.39
CA LEU A 57 -7.83 6.34 -7.55
C LEU A 57 -8.81 6.64 -8.69
N PRO A 58 -9.76 5.75 -9.04
CA PRO A 58 -10.76 6.11 -10.07
C PRO A 58 -11.60 7.33 -9.68
N ARG A 59 -11.93 7.47 -8.41
CA ARG A 59 -12.69 8.63 -7.92
C ARG A 59 -11.87 9.91 -7.97
N LEU A 60 -10.60 9.85 -7.62
CA LEU A 60 -9.69 10.99 -7.72
C LEU A 60 -9.47 11.40 -9.17
N ALA A 61 -9.33 10.43 -10.08
CA ALA A 61 -9.21 10.73 -11.51
C ALA A 61 -10.46 11.45 -12.04
N ALA A 62 -11.64 10.98 -11.64
CA ALA A 62 -12.91 11.62 -12.01
C ALA A 62 -13.06 13.03 -11.43
N ALA A 63 -12.42 13.28 -10.29
CA ALA A 63 -12.42 14.61 -9.64
C ALA A 63 -11.35 15.55 -10.21
N GLY A 64 -10.62 15.14 -11.24
CA GLY A 64 -9.60 15.98 -11.88
C GLY A 64 -8.20 15.87 -11.28
N GLU A 65 -7.96 14.90 -10.40
CA GLU A 65 -6.68 14.71 -9.72
C GLU A 65 -5.78 13.67 -10.41
N GLY A 66 -5.72 13.74 -11.75
CA GLY A 66 -4.97 12.77 -12.55
C GLY A 66 -3.47 12.73 -12.25
N ASP A 67 -2.86 13.86 -11.86
CA ASP A 67 -1.44 13.89 -11.53
C ASP A 67 -1.13 13.06 -10.28
N LEU A 68 -1.94 13.18 -9.25
CA LEU A 68 -1.79 12.38 -8.02
C LEU A 68 -2.02 10.89 -8.30
N VAL A 69 -2.99 10.58 -9.15
CA VAL A 69 -3.27 9.20 -9.55
C VAL A 69 -2.06 8.60 -10.29
N ARG A 70 -1.51 9.33 -11.25
CA ARG A 70 -0.32 8.86 -11.99
C ARG A 70 0.88 8.65 -11.09
N ARG A 71 1.11 9.55 -10.14
CA ARG A 71 2.19 9.42 -9.15
C ARG A 71 2.00 8.17 -8.30
N THR A 72 0.78 7.96 -7.81
CA THR A 72 0.47 6.79 -6.98
C THR A 72 0.70 5.49 -7.75
N LEU A 73 0.22 5.41 -8.99
CA LEU A 73 0.40 4.22 -9.82
C LEU A 73 1.87 3.97 -10.17
N ALA A 74 2.65 5.03 -10.40
CA ALA A 74 4.09 4.89 -10.65
C ALA A 74 4.82 4.34 -9.42
N ASP A 75 4.48 4.82 -8.24
CA ASP A 75 5.04 4.32 -6.99
C ASP A 75 4.69 2.84 -6.77
N HIS A 76 3.44 2.46 -7.00
CA HIS A 76 3.01 1.06 -6.89
C HIS A 76 3.77 0.15 -7.85
N ARG A 77 3.98 0.60 -9.08
CA ARG A 77 4.73 -0.17 -10.09
C ARG A 77 6.17 -0.40 -9.64
N GLU A 78 6.83 0.65 -9.18
CA GLU A 78 8.20 0.56 -8.70
C GLU A 78 8.32 -0.39 -7.51
N LEU A 79 7.42 -0.28 -6.54
CA LEU A 79 7.42 -1.13 -5.36
C LEU A 79 7.15 -2.60 -5.73
N ARG A 80 6.27 -2.87 -6.69
CA ARG A 80 6.02 -4.22 -7.18
C ARG A 80 7.26 -4.83 -7.86
N ILE A 81 7.98 -4.02 -8.64
CA ILE A 81 9.20 -4.46 -9.30
C ILE A 81 10.27 -4.80 -8.26
N LEU A 82 10.49 -3.90 -7.30
CA LEU A 82 11.48 -4.11 -6.24
C LEU A 82 11.15 -5.34 -5.39
N ALA A 83 9.88 -5.52 -5.03
CA ALA A 83 9.44 -6.69 -4.28
C ALA A 83 9.70 -7.99 -5.04
N ALA A 84 9.49 -7.99 -6.37
CA ALA A 84 9.74 -9.15 -7.21
C ALA A 84 11.25 -9.47 -7.29
N GLU A 85 12.10 -8.45 -7.38
CA GLU A 85 13.54 -8.63 -7.37
C GLU A 85 14.03 -9.21 -6.04
N ILE A 86 13.49 -8.72 -4.93
CA ILE A 86 13.80 -9.23 -3.59
C ILE A 86 13.33 -10.68 -3.46
N ALA A 87 12.14 -11.00 -3.96
CA ALA A 87 11.62 -12.37 -3.96
C ALA A 87 12.51 -13.33 -4.76
N ALA A 88 13.18 -12.82 -5.80
CA ALA A 88 14.15 -13.59 -6.57
C ALA A 88 15.51 -13.70 -5.88
N GLY A 89 15.70 -13.09 -4.72
CA GLY A 89 16.91 -13.21 -3.91
C GLY A 89 17.85 -12.02 -3.97
N ASP A 90 17.44 -10.91 -4.61
CA ASP A 90 18.33 -9.74 -4.73
C ASP A 90 18.28 -8.86 -3.48
N GLY A 91 19.15 -9.16 -2.52
CA GLY A 91 19.27 -8.41 -1.27
C GLY A 91 19.75 -6.97 -1.46
N SER A 92 20.38 -6.65 -2.60
CA SER A 92 20.83 -5.28 -2.89
C SER A 92 19.65 -4.31 -3.06
N ARG A 93 18.43 -4.83 -3.25
CA ARG A 93 17.22 -4.01 -3.42
C ARG A 93 16.50 -3.66 -2.12
N LEU A 94 16.89 -4.28 -1.00
CA LEU A 94 16.19 -4.08 0.28
C LEU A 94 16.15 -2.63 0.72
N GLN A 95 17.29 -1.94 0.71
CA GLN A 95 17.34 -0.54 1.16
C GLN A 95 16.56 0.38 0.21
N THR A 96 16.66 0.15 -1.10
CA THR A 96 15.88 0.91 -2.09
C THR A 96 14.38 0.70 -1.88
N PHE A 97 13.95 -0.54 -1.64
CA PHE A 97 12.55 -0.85 -1.37
C PHE A 97 12.06 -0.13 -0.10
N GLY A 98 12.84 -0.21 0.99
CA GLY A 98 12.48 0.45 2.24
C GLY A 98 12.34 1.95 2.10
N ALA A 99 13.27 2.60 1.41
CA ALA A 99 13.23 4.05 1.16
C ALA A 99 12.04 4.43 0.27
N ALA A 100 11.80 3.67 -0.79
CA ALA A 100 10.68 3.92 -1.70
C ALA A 100 9.32 3.75 -1.00
N LEU A 101 9.17 2.71 -0.17
CA LEU A 101 7.95 2.47 0.58
C LEU A 101 7.70 3.59 1.60
N SER A 102 8.73 3.99 2.33
CA SER A 102 8.62 5.10 3.28
C SER A 102 8.20 6.40 2.60
N ALA A 103 8.83 6.73 1.47
CA ALA A 103 8.47 7.93 0.70
C ALA A 103 7.04 7.87 0.17
N HIS A 104 6.62 6.70 -0.31
CA HIS A 104 5.26 6.50 -0.80
C HIS A 104 4.20 6.69 0.29
N VAL A 105 4.42 6.13 1.48
CA VAL A 105 3.50 6.31 2.61
C VAL A 105 3.38 7.79 2.98
N ARG A 106 4.50 8.50 3.05
CA ARG A 106 4.48 9.95 3.35
C ARG A 106 3.74 10.75 2.29
N PHE A 107 3.95 10.43 1.04
CA PHE A 107 3.22 11.06 -0.07
C PHE A 107 1.72 10.85 0.08
N GLU A 108 1.28 9.64 0.36
CA GLU A 108 -0.15 9.35 0.52
C GLU A 108 -0.75 10.11 1.72
N GLU A 109 -0.07 10.12 2.84
CA GLU A 109 -0.58 10.79 4.04
C GLU A 109 -0.59 12.31 3.90
N ARG A 110 0.39 12.88 3.22
CA ARG A 110 0.55 14.35 3.12
C ARG A 110 -0.17 14.96 1.93
N GLU A 111 -0.35 14.23 0.85
CA GLU A 111 -0.90 14.76 -0.39
C GLU A 111 -2.13 14.01 -0.87
N LEU A 112 -2.05 12.69 -1.05
CA LEU A 112 -3.14 11.93 -1.65
C LEU A 112 -4.39 11.94 -0.76
N PHE A 113 -4.25 11.57 0.50
CA PHE A 113 -5.39 11.49 1.41
C PHE A 113 -5.94 12.86 1.78
N VAL A 114 -5.09 13.87 1.90
CA VAL A 114 -5.53 15.26 2.15
C VAL A 114 -6.37 15.77 0.99
N THR A 115 -5.93 15.53 -0.25
CA THR A 115 -6.70 15.90 -1.43
C THR A 115 -8.00 15.12 -1.51
N ALA A 116 -7.97 13.82 -1.23
CA ALA A 116 -9.17 12.98 -1.25
C ALA A 116 -10.24 13.52 -0.28
N GLU A 117 -9.84 13.92 0.94
CA GLU A 117 -10.77 14.52 1.89
C GLU A 117 -11.37 15.83 1.38
N ALA A 118 -10.62 16.60 0.61
CA ALA A 118 -11.07 17.88 0.09
C ALA A 118 -12.02 17.76 -1.10
N VAL A 119 -11.85 16.75 -1.96
CA VAL A 119 -12.54 16.70 -3.25
C VAL A 119 -13.55 15.56 -3.40
N LEU A 120 -13.51 14.53 -2.55
CA LEU A 120 -14.41 13.39 -2.68
C LEU A 120 -15.66 13.53 -1.82
N PRO A 121 -16.80 12.94 -2.25
CA PRO A 121 -18.04 13.01 -1.49
C PRO A 121 -17.92 12.38 -0.11
N ALA A 122 -18.63 12.97 0.86
CA ALA A 122 -18.67 12.44 2.22
C ALA A 122 -19.17 11.00 2.27
N GLU A 123 -20.11 10.63 1.40
CA GLU A 123 -20.66 9.28 1.32
C GLU A 123 -19.56 8.25 1.06
N TYR A 124 -18.63 8.53 0.16
CA TYR A 124 -17.50 7.66 -0.09
C TYR A 124 -16.52 7.65 1.09
N LEU A 125 -16.18 8.83 1.62
CA LEU A 125 -15.21 8.96 2.69
C LEU A 125 -15.68 8.32 4.01
N ASP A 126 -16.98 8.28 4.23
CA ASP A 126 -17.57 7.71 5.42
C ASP A 126 -17.89 6.21 5.29
N ASP A 127 -17.78 5.67 4.07
CA ASP A 127 -17.89 4.23 3.84
C ASP A 127 -16.68 3.51 4.47
N ALA A 128 -16.92 2.33 5.03
CA ALA A 128 -15.86 1.52 5.67
C ALA A 128 -14.84 0.94 4.67
N GLY A 129 -14.86 1.42 3.43
CA GLY A 129 -13.99 0.94 2.36
C GLY A 129 -14.52 -0.33 1.71
N PRO A 130 -13.85 -0.81 0.64
CA PRO A 130 -14.24 -2.07 0.03
C PRO A 130 -14.18 -3.17 1.07
N ALA A 131 -15.19 -4.03 1.07
CA ALA A 131 -15.16 -5.21 1.92
C ALA A 131 -13.83 -5.92 1.69
N PRO A 132 -13.16 -6.39 2.76
CA PRO A 132 -11.97 -7.21 2.58
C PRO A 132 -12.32 -8.33 1.60
N ALA A 133 -11.35 -8.71 0.75
CA ALA A 133 -11.55 -9.75 -0.24
C ALA A 133 -12.30 -10.89 0.42
N THR A 134 -13.55 -11.09 0.02
CA THR A 134 -14.38 -12.15 0.55
C THR A 134 -13.67 -13.46 0.23
N ASP A 135 -13.40 -14.24 1.26
CA ASP A 135 -13.01 -15.61 1.09
C ASP A 135 -14.07 -16.26 0.19
N PRO A 136 -13.68 -16.81 -0.97
CA PRO A 136 -14.64 -17.42 -1.88
C PRO A 136 -15.39 -18.60 -1.26
N SER A 137 -14.99 -19.05 -0.08
CA SER A 137 -15.70 -20.10 0.67
C SER A 137 -16.88 -19.54 1.49
N THR A 138 -17.03 -18.21 1.62
CA THR A 138 -18.15 -17.62 2.34
C THR A 138 -19.25 -17.29 1.35
N THR A 139 -20.15 -18.21 1.16
CA THR A 139 -21.40 -17.95 0.44
C THR A 139 -22.27 -17.09 1.34
N PRO A 140 -22.72 -15.92 0.91
CA PRO A 140 -23.73 -15.21 1.68
C PRO A 140 -24.98 -16.08 1.73
N THR A 141 -25.46 -16.33 2.93
CA THR A 141 -26.76 -16.99 3.07
C THR A 141 -27.80 -15.98 2.62
N GLU A 142 -28.31 -16.18 1.45
CA GLU A 142 -29.45 -15.41 0.99
C GLU A 142 -30.66 -15.73 1.86
N ARG A 143 -31.33 -14.68 2.29
CA ARG A 143 -32.66 -14.79 2.87
C ARG A 143 -33.69 -14.37 1.84
#